data_7b6e30fa7a721d2bdad1f903e7dd4899
#
_entry.id   7b6e30fa7a721d2bdad1f903e7dd4899
#
_cell.length_a   1.000
_cell.length_b   1.000
_cell.length_c   1.000
_cell.angle_alpha   90.00
_cell.angle_beta   90.00
_cell.angle_gamma   90.00
#
_symmetry.space_group_name_H-M   'P 1'
#
loop_
_entity.id
_entity.type
_entity.pdbx_description
1 polymer ?
#
loop_
_entity_poly.entity_id
_entity_poly.type
_entity_poly.pdbx_seq_one_letter_code
_entity_poly.pdbx_strand_id
1 'polypeptide(L)'
;WGMEIPNNKKCVEYYNFRSSNDVVIKSGQEWSYGIYEYQPSDDPKEQLAALVMQIKFDNNKVDCSGQKQDQTGDVSQYFVQWKNDHTINFCSTAKGEQCFATLRRVLP
;
A
#
# COMPACT_ATOMS: atom_id res chain seq x y z
N TRP A 1 6.88 -5.18 -0.65
CA TRP A 1 5.60 -5.73 -1.11
C TRP A 1 5.27 -5.23 -2.52
N GLY A 2 4.69 -6.07 -3.35
CA GLY A 2 4.27 -5.71 -4.69
C GLY A 2 2.74 -5.79 -4.83
N MET A 3 2.16 -4.88 -5.60
CA MET A 3 0.72 -4.86 -5.87
C MET A 3 0.51 -4.83 -7.39
N GLU A 4 -0.33 -5.75 -7.90
CA GLU A 4 -0.70 -5.76 -9.30
C GLU A 4 -1.88 -4.82 -9.55
N ILE A 5 -1.77 -3.98 -10.58
CA ILE A 5 -2.86 -3.09 -10.97
C ILE A 5 -3.83 -3.87 -11.86
N PRO A 6 -5.13 -3.93 -11.53
CA PRO A 6 -6.07 -4.81 -12.22
C PRO A 6 -6.17 -4.61 -13.73
N ASN A 7 -6.04 -3.40 -14.22
CA ASN A 7 -6.18 -3.07 -15.64
C ASN A 7 -4.86 -3.01 -16.38
N ASN A 8 -3.74 -3.30 -15.72
CA ASN A 8 -2.43 -3.28 -16.35
C ASN A 8 -1.53 -4.33 -15.70
N LYS A 9 -1.68 -5.56 -16.12
CA LYS A 9 -0.94 -6.69 -15.57
C LYS A 9 0.57 -6.61 -15.79
N LYS A 10 1.03 -5.75 -16.70
CA LYS A 10 2.45 -5.56 -16.98
C LYS A 10 3.11 -4.57 -16.03
N CYS A 11 2.35 -3.86 -15.24
CA CYS A 11 2.88 -2.88 -14.29
C CYS A 11 2.54 -3.31 -12.88
N VAL A 12 3.54 -3.32 -12.02
CA VAL A 12 3.38 -3.67 -10.61
C VAL A 12 3.78 -2.47 -9.77
N GLU A 13 2.95 -2.09 -8.83
CA GLU A 13 3.33 -1.12 -7.80
C GLU A 13 4.08 -1.82 -6.70
N TYR A 14 5.13 -1.19 -6.19
CA TYR A 14 5.94 -1.73 -5.12
C TYR A 14 5.86 -0.82 -3.90
N TYR A 15 5.61 -1.44 -2.75
CA TYR A 15 5.60 -0.75 -1.45
C TYR A 15 6.75 -1.33 -0.63
N ASN A 16 7.69 -0.49 -0.28
CA ASN A 16 8.83 -0.88 0.56
C ASN A 16 8.66 -0.24 1.95
N PHE A 17 8.14 -1.02 2.88
CA PHE A 17 7.94 -0.59 4.26
C PHE A 17 9.23 -0.86 5.05
N ARG A 18 9.87 0.21 5.50
CA ARG A 18 11.17 0.13 6.14
C ARG A 18 11.01 0.18 7.66
N SER A 19 11.98 -0.39 8.37
CA SER A 19 11.93 -0.48 9.83
C SER A 19 11.98 0.86 10.55
N SER A 20 12.40 1.91 9.86
CA SER A 20 12.42 3.28 10.39
C SER A 20 11.08 4.02 10.25
N ASN A 21 10.00 3.30 9.94
CA ASN A 21 8.65 3.84 9.75
C ASN A 21 8.52 4.73 8.51
N ASP A 22 9.42 4.60 7.56
CA ASP A 22 9.29 5.25 6.26
C ASP A 22 8.93 4.23 5.19
N VAL A 23 8.28 4.71 4.13
CA VAL A 23 7.82 3.88 3.03
C VAL A 23 8.24 4.50 1.71
N VAL A 24 8.72 3.67 0.79
CA VAL A 24 8.98 4.06 -0.59
C VAL A 24 8.00 3.32 -1.46
N ILE A 25 7.30 4.05 -2.33
CA ILE A 25 6.31 3.48 -3.24
C ILE A 25 6.78 3.75 -4.67
N LYS A 26 6.80 2.70 -5.48
CA LYS A 26 7.17 2.81 -6.88
C LYS A 26 6.01 2.30 -7.73
N SER A 27 5.55 3.13 -8.67
CA SER A 27 4.42 2.83 -9.56
C SER A 27 4.75 3.35 -10.95
N GLY A 28 5.10 2.44 -11.88
CA GLY A 28 5.54 2.85 -13.20
C GLY A 28 6.79 3.72 -13.12
N GLN A 29 6.70 4.94 -13.66
CA GLN A 29 7.79 5.93 -13.58
C GLN A 29 7.71 6.81 -12.33
N GLU A 30 6.57 6.76 -11.62
CA GLU A 30 6.39 7.49 -10.38
C GLU A 30 7.09 6.79 -9.24
N TRP A 31 7.76 7.56 -8.38
CA TRP A 31 8.11 7.08 -7.07
C TRP A 31 7.78 8.15 -6.04
N SER A 32 7.38 7.71 -4.87
CA SER A 32 7.05 8.57 -3.77
C SER A 32 7.66 8.05 -2.49
N TYR A 33 7.82 8.94 -1.53
CA TYR A 33 8.39 8.66 -0.24
C TYR A 33 7.49 9.23 0.84
N GLY A 34 7.33 8.47 1.91
CA GLY A 34 6.51 8.94 3.00
C GLY A 34 6.81 8.23 4.30
N ILE A 35 5.91 8.43 5.24
CA ILE A 35 5.95 7.77 6.54
C ILE A 35 4.70 6.91 6.68
N TYR A 36 4.80 5.86 7.49
CA TYR A 36 3.66 5.01 7.76
C TYR A 36 3.61 4.65 9.24
N GLU A 37 2.40 4.31 9.68
CA GLU A 37 2.17 3.74 10.99
C GLU A 37 1.29 2.50 10.83
N TYR A 38 1.74 1.38 11.37
CA TYR A 38 0.99 0.13 11.35
C TYR A 38 0.53 -0.20 12.75
N GLN A 39 -0.78 -0.38 12.91
CA GLN A 39 -1.39 -0.72 14.19
C GLN A 39 -2.00 -2.11 14.10
N PRO A 40 -1.35 -3.12 14.69
CA PRO A 40 -1.92 -4.47 14.71
C PRO A 40 -3.24 -4.49 15.48
N SER A 41 -4.12 -5.39 15.07
CA SER A 41 -5.40 -5.55 15.75
C SER A 41 -5.24 -6.37 17.02
N ASP A 42 -5.93 -5.97 18.08
CA ASP A 42 -6.02 -6.75 19.32
C ASP A 42 -6.86 -8.01 19.13
N ASP A 43 -7.80 -7.98 18.19
CA ASP A 43 -8.65 -9.13 17.87
C ASP A 43 -8.78 -9.26 16.35
N PRO A 44 -7.84 -9.97 15.69
CA PRO A 44 -7.84 -10.10 14.23
C PRO A 44 -9.08 -10.78 13.66
N LYS A 45 -9.85 -11.50 14.48
CA LYS A 45 -11.10 -12.14 14.03
C LYS A 45 -12.23 -11.15 13.90
N GLU A 46 -12.19 -10.08 14.69
CA GLU A 46 -13.25 -9.08 14.71
C GLU A 46 -12.88 -7.84 13.91
N GLN A 47 -11.58 -7.50 13.87
CA GLN A 47 -11.14 -6.26 13.26
C GLN A 47 -9.76 -6.43 12.63
N LEU A 48 -9.56 -5.89 11.44
CA LEU A 48 -8.27 -5.94 10.76
C LEU A 48 -7.30 -4.91 11.34
N ALA A 49 -6.01 -5.14 11.09
CA ALA A 49 -4.97 -4.17 11.41
C ALA A 49 -5.13 -2.90 10.55
N ALA A 50 -4.71 -1.76 11.08
CA ALA A 50 -4.78 -0.48 10.36
C ALA A 50 -3.40 -0.06 9.88
N LEU A 51 -3.36 0.53 8.69
CA LEU A 51 -2.15 1.09 8.08
C LEU A 51 -2.45 2.51 7.64
N VAL A 52 -1.70 3.48 8.18
CA VAL A 52 -1.81 4.88 7.80
C VAL A 52 -0.51 5.29 7.11
N MET A 53 -0.62 5.93 5.95
CA MET A 53 0.53 6.43 5.20
C MET A 53 0.34 7.90 4.88
N GLN A 54 1.42 8.67 5.00
CA GLN A 54 1.46 10.05 4.58
C GLN A 54 2.60 10.25 3.59
N ILE A 55 2.28 10.74 2.41
CA ILE A 55 3.26 10.99 1.35
C ILE A 55 3.96 12.31 1.64
N LYS A 56 5.28 12.27 1.74
CA LYS A 56 6.13 13.44 1.99
C LYS A 56 6.76 13.99 0.71
N PHE A 57 6.95 13.13 -0.29
CA PHE A 57 7.54 13.52 -1.57
C PHE A 57 6.97 12.64 -2.67
N ASP A 58 6.70 13.25 -3.82
CA ASP A 58 6.24 12.56 -5.03
C ASP A 58 6.97 13.20 -6.22
N ASN A 59 7.57 12.38 -7.09
CA ASN A 59 8.31 12.89 -8.24
C ASN A 59 7.40 13.35 -9.38
N ASN A 60 6.08 13.21 -9.23
CA ASN A 60 5.07 13.67 -10.18
C ASN A 60 5.28 13.12 -11.59
N LYS A 61 5.60 11.82 -11.67
CA LYS A 61 5.75 11.11 -12.95
C LYS A 61 4.54 10.19 -13.17
N VAL A 62 4.45 9.59 -14.34
CA VAL A 62 3.33 8.73 -14.71
C VAL A 62 3.37 7.43 -13.90
N ASP A 63 2.26 7.09 -13.27
CA ASP A 63 2.12 5.88 -12.46
C ASP A 63 1.63 4.68 -13.29
N CYS A 64 1.40 3.55 -12.63
CA CYS A 64 0.92 2.33 -13.30
C CYS A 64 -0.46 2.48 -13.93
N SER A 65 -1.28 3.42 -13.47
CA SER A 65 -2.60 3.69 -14.06
C SER A 65 -2.53 4.61 -15.27
N GLY A 66 -1.33 5.10 -15.61
CA GLY A 66 -1.15 6.05 -16.70
C GLY A 66 -1.44 7.50 -16.32
N GLN A 67 -1.63 7.77 -15.04
CA GLN A 67 -1.94 9.10 -14.55
C GLN A 67 -0.72 9.76 -13.96
N LYS A 68 -0.70 11.08 -14.04
CA LYS A 68 0.35 11.92 -13.48
C LYS A 68 -0.29 12.82 -12.44
N GLN A 69 -0.05 12.56 -11.16
CA GLN A 69 -0.64 13.29 -10.06
C GLN A 69 0.34 13.42 -8.91
N ASP A 70 0.53 14.64 -8.44
CA ASP A 70 1.37 14.89 -7.27
C ASP A 70 0.59 14.56 -6.00
N GLN A 71 1.02 13.53 -5.30
CA GLN A 71 0.37 13.05 -4.09
C GLN A 71 1.02 13.57 -2.80
N THR A 72 1.97 14.51 -2.92
CA THR A 72 2.66 15.07 -1.76
C THR A 72 1.66 15.64 -0.77
N GLY A 73 1.75 15.20 0.49
CA GLY A 73 0.84 15.61 1.55
C GLY A 73 -0.38 14.72 1.74
N ASP A 74 -0.66 13.81 0.80
CA ASP A 74 -1.81 12.94 0.91
C ASP A 74 -1.65 11.97 2.08
N VAL A 75 -2.75 11.77 2.81
CA VAL A 75 -2.83 10.81 3.91
C VAL A 75 -3.83 9.73 3.51
N SER A 76 -3.41 8.48 3.60
CA SER A 76 -4.25 7.33 3.27
C SER A 76 -4.34 6.41 4.47
N GLN A 77 -5.51 5.83 4.68
CA GLN A 77 -5.72 4.80 5.70
C GLN A 77 -6.32 3.57 5.05
N TYR A 78 -5.69 2.43 5.30
CA TYR A 78 -6.15 1.14 4.82
C TYR A 78 -6.23 0.18 5.99
N PHE A 79 -7.03 -0.90 5.81
CA PHE A 79 -7.04 -2.02 6.72
C PHE A 79 -6.37 -3.19 6.04
N VAL A 80 -5.54 -3.91 6.79
CA VAL A 80 -4.66 -4.95 6.24
C VAL A 80 -5.17 -6.30 6.69
N GLN A 81 -5.53 -7.13 5.71
CA GLN A 81 -5.93 -8.52 5.94
C GLN A 81 -4.78 -9.44 5.53
N TRP A 82 -4.22 -10.18 6.48
CA TRP A 82 -3.18 -11.15 6.21
C TRP A 82 -3.80 -12.45 5.70
N LYS A 83 -3.46 -12.82 4.46
CA LYS A 83 -3.87 -14.12 3.91
C LYS A 83 -2.89 -15.21 4.35
N ASN A 84 -1.60 -14.89 4.35
CA ASN A 84 -0.51 -15.75 4.80
C ASN A 84 0.72 -14.85 4.99
N ASP A 85 1.89 -15.45 5.24
CA ASP A 85 3.11 -14.69 5.48
C ASP A 85 3.60 -13.89 4.27
N HIS A 86 3.07 -14.17 3.07
CA HIS A 86 3.54 -13.60 1.82
C HIS A 86 2.49 -12.77 1.09
N THR A 87 1.25 -12.73 1.60
CA THR A 87 0.14 -12.11 0.87
C THR A 87 -0.74 -11.34 1.83
N ILE A 88 -1.00 -10.08 1.51
CA ILE A 88 -1.93 -9.23 2.25
C ILE A 88 -2.94 -8.60 1.29
N ASN A 89 -4.12 -8.29 1.82
CA ASN A 89 -5.09 -7.47 1.12
C ASN A 89 -5.18 -6.10 1.78
N PHE A 90 -5.31 -5.06 0.96
CA PHE A 90 -5.72 -3.73 1.43
C PHE A 90 -7.23 -3.63 1.32
N CYS A 91 -7.87 -3.24 2.42
CA CYS A 91 -9.32 -3.15 2.50
C CYS A 91 -9.72 -1.76 2.98
N SER A 92 -10.92 -1.32 2.58
CA SER A 92 -11.44 -0.02 2.97
C SER A 92 -12.20 -0.05 4.29
N THR A 93 -12.52 -1.25 4.81
CA THR A 93 -13.23 -1.41 6.07
C THR A 93 -12.46 -2.29 7.04
N ALA A 94 -12.66 -2.03 8.33
CA ALA A 94 -11.98 -2.78 9.38
C ALA A 94 -12.43 -4.25 9.46
N LYS A 95 -13.57 -4.58 8.89
CA LYS A 95 -14.10 -5.95 8.90
C LYS A 95 -13.71 -6.75 7.65
N GLY A 96 -12.99 -6.13 6.71
CA GLY A 96 -12.53 -6.81 5.52
C GLY A 96 -13.60 -7.08 4.48
N GLU A 97 -14.71 -6.35 4.52
CA GLU A 97 -15.82 -6.54 3.60
C GLU A 97 -15.55 -5.98 2.20
N GLN A 98 -14.65 -5.00 2.10
CA GLN A 98 -14.33 -4.34 0.84
C GLN A 98 -12.83 -4.26 0.68
N CYS A 99 -12.25 -5.34 0.19
CA CYS A 99 -10.82 -5.40 -0.11
C CYS A 99 -10.64 -5.14 -1.61
N PHE A 100 -9.74 -4.21 -1.94
CA PHE A 100 -9.61 -3.71 -3.32
C PHE A 100 -8.25 -3.99 -3.94
N ALA A 101 -7.26 -4.42 -3.16
CA ALA A 101 -5.92 -4.68 -3.68
C ALA A 101 -5.28 -5.83 -2.91
N THR A 102 -4.50 -6.61 -3.63
CA THR A 102 -3.71 -7.71 -3.05
C THR A 102 -2.24 -7.41 -3.30
N LEU A 103 -1.45 -7.44 -2.23
CA LEU A 103 -0.02 -7.25 -2.30
C LEU A 103 0.68 -8.56 -1.97
N ARG A 104 1.72 -8.87 -2.73
CA ARG A 104 2.55 -10.05 -2.49
C ARG A 104 3.95 -9.61 -2.15
N ARG A 105 4.56 -10.33 -1.22
CA ARG A 105 5.94 -10.07 -0.85
C ARG A 105 6.85 -10.53 -1.99
N VAL A 106 7.56 -9.58 -2.61
CA VAL A 106 8.45 -9.88 -3.74
C VAL A 106 9.91 -9.96 -3.33
N LEU A 107 10.24 -9.39 -2.16
CA LEU A 107 11.58 -9.46 -1.59
C LEU A 107 11.49 -9.88 -0.13
N PRO A 108 12.48 -10.60 0.37
CA PRO A 108 12.51 -10.99 1.78
C PRO A 108 12.62 -9.80 2.72
#